data_39d30e3c7114db6f660603004951f89d
#
_entry.id   39d30e3c7114db6f660603004951f89d
#
_cell.length_a   1.000
_cell.length_b   1.000
_cell.length_c   1.000
_cell.angle_alpha   90.00
_cell.angle_beta   90.00
_cell.angle_gamma   90.00
#
_symmetry.space_group_name_H-M   'P 1'
#
loop_
_entity.id
_entity.type
_entity.pdbx_description
1 polymer ?
#
loop_
_entity_poly.entity_id
_entity_poly.type
_entity_poly.pdbx_seq_one_letter_code
_entity_poly.pdbx_strand_id
1 'polypeptide(L)'
;MCAEAIKGLLEKTNTNPDDIELVIVATVTPDYPFPSTSNVACDKVGLKNAWGYDLIAACSGFIYGLSTGAQFIETGRYKKVIVVGVDKMSSIIDYQDRTTCVIFGDGCGAVLLEPNDEGL
;
A
#
# COMPACT_ATOMS: atom_id res chain seq x y z
N MET A 1 -7.44 5.73 -5.47
CA MET A 1 -6.90 5.94 -4.11
C MET A 1 -5.44 5.47 -4.00
N CYS A 2 -5.13 4.18 -4.15
CA CYS A 2 -3.76 3.65 -3.99
C CYS A 2 -2.72 4.39 -4.86
N ALA A 3 -2.92 4.49 -6.17
CA ALA A 3 -2.00 5.19 -7.07
C ALA A 3 -1.78 6.66 -6.70
N GLU A 4 -2.83 7.36 -6.26
CA GLU A 4 -2.71 8.77 -5.84
C GLU A 4 -1.92 8.91 -4.53
N ALA A 5 -2.11 7.98 -3.58
CA ALA A 5 -1.32 7.97 -2.35
C ALA A 5 0.18 7.72 -2.64
N ILE A 6 0.48 6.80 -3.55
CA ILE A 6 1.86 6.54 -3.98
C ILE A 6 2.47 7.76 -4.68
N LYS A 7 1.76 8.40 -5.60
CA LYS A 7 2.24 9.63 -6.26
C LYS A 7 2.55 10.73 -5.25
N GLY A 8 1.62 11.01 -4.33
CA GLY A 8 1.83 12.00 -3.28
C GLY A 8 3.01 11.67 -2.37
N LEU A 9 3.24 10.37 -2.07
CA LEU A 9 4.40 9.92 -1.31
C LEU A 9 5.71 10.21 -2.06
N LEU A 10 5.79 9.83 -3.34
CA LEU A 10 6.98 10.05 -4.16
C LEU A 10 7.32 11.54 -4.30
N GLU A 11 6.32 12.39 -4.52
CA GLU A 11 6.48 13.84 -4.56
C GLU A 11 6.99 14.39 -3.22
N LYS A 12 6.37 13.99 -2.11
CA LYS A 12 6.72 14.44 -0.76
C LYS A 12 8.13 14.03 -0.35
N THR A 13 8.59 12.85 -0.76
CA THR A 13 9.92 12.31 -0.44
C THR A 13 10.98 12.65 -1.51
N ASN A 14 10.57 13.29 -2.60
CA ASN A 14 11.43 13.55 -3.77
C ASN A 14 12.11 12.27 -4.29
N THR A 15 11.36 11.16 -4.32
CA THR A 15 11.86 9.85 -4.72
C THR A 15 11.59 9.60 -6.19
N ASN A 16 12.62 9.11 -6.91
CA ASN A 16 12.45 8.70 -8.31
C ASN A 16 11.60 7.42 -8.38
N PRO A 17 10.50 7.40 -9.18
CA PRO A 17 9.68 6.21 -9.38
C PRO A 17 10.47 4.96 -9.82
N ASP A 18 11.53 5.14 -10.60
CA ASP A 18 12.36 4.04 -11.09
C ASP A 18 13.22 3.37 -9.99
N ASP A 19 13.35 4.00 -8.81
CA ASP A 19 14.07 3.45 -7.66
C ASP A 19 13.22 2.50 -6.81
N ILE A 20 11.91 2.48 -7.01
CA ILE A 20 11.00 1.63 -6.23
C ILE A 20 11.09 0.19 -6.76
N GLU A 21 11.30 -0.76 -5.84
CA GLU A 21 11.54 -2.16 -6.16
C GLU A 21 10.37 -3.09 -5.76
N LEU A 22 9.62 -2.70 -4.73
CA LEU A 22 8.47 -3.48 -4.23
C LEU A 22 7.35 -2.56 -3.75
N VAL A 23 6.11 -2.94 -4.05
CA VAL A 23 4.90 -2.31 -3.51
C VAL A 23 4.04 -3.37 -2.84
N ILE A 24 3.79 -3.23 -1.54
CA ILE A 24 2.88 -4.08 -0.76
C ILE A 24 1.61 -3.28 -0.50
N VAL A 25 0.46 -3.81 -0.93
CA VAL A 25 -0.84 -3.17 -0.68
C VAL A 25 -1.65 -4.03 0.28
N ALA A 26 -1.95 -3.50 1.46
CA ALA A 26 -2.84 -4.11 2.41
C ALA A 26 -4.27 -3.61 2.14
N THR A 27 -5.15 -4.51 1.70
CA THR A 27 -6.56 -4.19 1.39
C THR A 27 -7.45 -5.41 1.52
N VAL A 28 -8.71 -5.20 1.94
CA VAL A 28 -9.80 -6.20 1.86
C VAL A 28 -10.85 -5.83 0.80
N THR A 29 -10.67 -4.68 0.15
CA THR A 29 -11.62 -4.14 -0.85
C THR A 29 -10.90 -3.85 -2.18
N PRO A 30 -10.24 -4.83 -2.80
CA PRO A 30 -9.61 -4.61 -4.10
C PRO A 30 -10.67 -4.27 -5.16
N ASP A 31 -10.33 -3.45 -6.15
CA ASP A 31 -11.23 -3.16 -7.29
C ASP A 31 -11.50 -4.42 -8.12
N TYR A 32 -10.51 -5.32 -8.19
CA TYR A 32 -10.58 -6.59 -8.92
C TYR A 32 -9.91 -7.71 -8.12
N PRO A 33 -10.40 -8.95 -8.23
CA PRO A 33 -9.69 -10.13 -7.69
C PRO A 33 -8.34 -10.35 -8.37
N PHE A 34 -8.21 -9.91 -9.62
CA PHE A 34 -7.06 -10.04 -10.49
C PHE A 34 -7.13 -9.01 -11.63
N PRO A 35 -6.04 -8.33 -11.99
CA PRO A 35 -4.73 -8.33 -11.32
C PRO A 35 -4.76 -7.66 -9.94
N SER A 36 -3.70 -7.87 -9.13
CA SER A 36 -3.59 -7.29 -7.78
C SER A 36 -3.63 -5.76 -7.81
N THR A 37 -4.16 -5.16 -6.76
CA THR A 37 -4.22 -3.70 -6.59
C THR A 37 -2.83 -3.06 -6.66
N SER A 38 -1.83 -3.72 -6.08
CA SER A 38 -0.42 -3.31 -6.12
C SER A 38 0.12 -3.19 -7.54
N ASN A 39 -0.11 -4.20 -8.40
CA ASN A 39 0.37 -4.17 -9.78
C ASN A 39 -0.38 -3.13 -10.64
N VAL A 40 -1.68 -2.99 -10.44
CA VAL A 40 -2.47 -1.92 -11.09
C VAL A 40 -1.96 -0.54 -10.67
N ALA A 41 -1.61 -0.35 -9.39
CA ALA A 41 -1.06 0.90 -8.90
C ALA A 41 0.34 1.17 -9.46
N CYS A 42 1.22 0.16 -9.52
CA CYS A 42 2.54 0.27 -10.14
C CYS A 42 2.44 0.75 -11.60
N ASP A 43 1.55 0.16 -12.39
CA ASP A 43 1.33 0.55 -13.77
C ASP A 43 0.83 2.01 -13.89
N LYS A 44 -0.19 2.37 -13.12
CA LYS A 44 -0.77 3.73 -13.11
C LYS A 44 0.21 4.82 -12.68
N VAL A 45 1.15 4.51 -11.81
CA VAL A 45 2.17 5.44 -11.32
C VAL A 45 3.41 5.46 -12.21
N GLY A 46 3.63 4.40 -12.98
CA GLY A 46 4.80 4.22 -13.85
C GLY A 46 6.02 3.69 -13.10
N LEU A 47 5.82 2.82 -12.11
CA LEU A 47 6.89 2.15 -11.36
C LEU A 47 7.45 0.98 -12.16
N LYS A 48 8.32 1.24 -13.10
CA LYS A 48 8.78 0.27 -14.13
C LYS A 48 9.61 -0.88 -13.57
N ASN A 49 10.31 -0.64 -12.44
CA ASN A 49 11.22 -1.60 -11.83
C ASN A 49 10.60 -2.31 -10.63
N ALA A 50 9.40 -1.90 -10.21
CA ALA A 50 8.70 -2.48 -9.09
C ALA A 50 7.83 -3.68 -9.51
N TRP A 51 7.75 -4.64 -8.62
CA TRP A 51 6.68 -5.63 -8.59
C TRP A 51 5.87 -5.46 -7.31
N GLY A 52 4.73 -6.13 -7.21
CA GLY A 52 3.91 -5.96 -6.02
C GLY A 52 2.96 -7.11 -5.78
N TYR A 53 2.43 -7.17 -4.58
CA TYR A 53 1.39 -8.10 -4.17
C TYR A 53 0.44 -7.44 -3.16
N ASP A 54 -0.79 -7.98 -3.10
CA ASP A 54 -1.77 -7.57 -2.11
C ASP A 54 -1.72 -8.48 -0.89
N LEU A 55 -1.93 -7.90 0.30
CA LEU A 55 -1.95 -8.59 1.58
C LEU A 55 -3.33 -8.40 2.21
N ILE A 56 -3.98 -9.50 2.58
CA ILE A 56 -5.30 -9.49 3.17
C ILE A 56 -5.20 -9.87 4.66
N ALA A 57 -5.34 -8.88 5.53
CA ALA A 57 -5.35 -9.08 6.98
C ALA A 57 -6.20 -8.02 7.70
N ALA A 58 -7.22 -7.49 7.03
CA ALA A 58 -8.13 -6.48 7.57
C ALA A 58 -7.38 -5.34 8.28
N CYS A 59 -7.84 -4.93 9.47
CA CYS A 59 -7.26 -3.82 10.24
C CYS A 59 -5.78 -4.01 10.61
N SER A 60 -5.27 -5.24 10.62
CA SER A 60 -3.85 -5.55 10.88
C SER A 60 -2.99 -5.50 9.61
N GLY A 61 -3.61 -5.40 8.43
CA GLY A 61 -2.92 -5.53 7.14
C GLY A 61 -1.77 -4.57 6.96
N PHE A 62 -1.94 -3.30 7.31
CA PHE A 62 -0.88 -2.31 7.19
C PHE A 62 0.33 -2.65 8.07
N ILE A 63 0.11 -3.07 9.31
CA ILE A 63 1.20 -3.46 10.22
C ILE A 63 1.93 -4.71 9.71
N TYR A 64 1.20 -5.68 9.17
CA TYR A 64 1.80 -6.86 8.55
C TYR A 64 2.60 -6.50 7.28
N GLY A 65 2.08 -5.57 6.49
CA GLY A 65 2.80 -5.01 5.35
C GLY A 65 4.10 -4.31 5.74
N LEU A 66 4.09 -3.49 6.82
CA LEU A 66 5.28 -2.86 7.37
C LEU A 66 6.31 -3.90 7.83
N SER A 67 5.87 -4.89 8.61
CA SER A 67 6.74 -5.96 9.10
C SER A 67 7.39 -6.75 7.95
N THR A 68 6.61 -7.06 6.92
CA THR A 68 7.11 -7.78 5.74
C THR A 68 8.07 -6.91 4.92
N GLY A 69 7.69 -5.65 4.67
CA GLY A 69 8.53 -4.68 3.95
C GLY A 69 9.86 -4.43 4.63
N ALA A 70 9.84 -4.31 5.97
CA ALA A 70 11.06 -4.15 6.77
C ALA A 70 12.04 -5.31 6.59
N GLN A 71 11.55 -6.56 6.50
CA GLN A 71 12.42 -7.72 6.27
C GLN A 71 13.14 -7.66 4.93
N PHE A 72 12.52 -7.14 3.88
CA PHE A 72 13.18 -6.94 2.59
C PHE A 72 14.29 -5.89 2.67
N ILE A 73 14.09 -4.84 3.48
CA ILE A 73 15.10 -3.80 3.71
C ILE A 73 16.23 -4.33 4.60
N GLU A 74 15.91 -4.94 5.75
CA GLU A 74 16.89 -5.45 6.73
C GLU A 74 17.79 -6.54 6.15
N THR A 75 17.25 -7.40 5.30
CA THR A 75 18.04 -8.44 4.61
C THR A 75 18.87 -7.89 3.45
N GLY A 76 18.75 -6.62 3.12
CA GLY A 76 19.43 -5.98 1.99
C GLY A 76 18.92 -6.42 0.62
N ARG A 77 17.77 -7.10 0.56
CA ARG A 77 17.17 -7.54 -0.71
C ARG A 77 16.72 -6.37 -1.56
N TYR A 78 16.08 -5.37 -0.94
CA TYR A 78 15.63 -4.14 -1.57
C TYR A 78 16.05 -2.92 -0.76
N LYS A 79 16.15 -1.77 -1.44
CA LYS A 79 16.49 -0.47 -0.85
C LYS A 79 15.30 0.45 -0.71
N LYS A 80 14.27 0.28 -1.53
CA LYS A 80 13.08 1.12 -1.51
C LYS A 80 11.82 0.27 -1.69
N VAL A 81 11.05 0.18 -0.61
CA VAL A 81 9.78 -0.57 -0.55
C VAL A 81 8.66 0.38 -0.16
N ILE A 82 7.56 0.37 -0.91
CA ILE A 82 6.35 1.11 -0.55
C ILE A 82 5.35 0.17 0.09
N VAL A 83 4.80 0.56 1.24
CA VAL A 83 3.69 -0.11 1.89
C VAL A 83 2.48 0.80 1.88
N VAL A 84 1.36 0.30 1.40
CA VAL A 84 0.08 1.02 1.32
C VAL A 84 -0.97 0.28 2.13
N GLY A 85 -1.69 1.02 2.97
CA GLY A 85 -2.96 0.56 3.54
C GLY A 85 -4.11 1.27 2.84
N VAL A 86 -5.04 0.52 2.27
CA VAL A 86 -6.16 1.11 1.54
C VAL A 86 -7.40 0.23 1.67
N ASP A 87 -8.52 0.86 2.04
CA ASP A 87 -9.82 0.21 1.95
C ASP A 87 -10.87 1.21 1.45
N LYS A 88 -11.72 0.73 0.55
CA LYS A 88 -12.90 1.40 0.08
C LYS A 88 -14.14 0.71 0.65
N MET A 89 -14.39 0.92 1.93
CA MET A 89 -15.47 0.27 2.67
C MET A 89 -16.85 0.66 2.13
N SER A 90 -16.98 1.84 1.52
CA SER A 90 -18.21 2.29 0.86
C SER A 90 -18.68 1.34 -0.25
N SER A 91 -17.81 0.48 -0.78
CA SER A 91 -18.17 -0.50 -1.81
C SER A 91 -18.86 -1.75 -1.27
N ILE A 92 -18.76 -2.01 0.05
CA ILE A 92 -19.26 -3.24 0.68
C ILE A 92 -20.18 -2.99 1.88
N ILE A 93 -20.31 -1.74 2.34
CA ILE A 93 -21.17 -1.37 3.48
C ILE A 93 -22.62 -1.33 3.03
N ASP A 94 -23.50 -1.90 3.87
CA ASP A 94 -24.94 -1.66 3.79
C ASP A 94 -25.29 -0.37 4.56
N TYR A 95 -25.62 0.69 3.83
CA TYR A 95 -25.98 1.98 4.44
C TYR A 95 -27.34 1.99 5.16
N GLN A 96 -28.16 0.95 5.02
CA GLN A 96 -29.38 0.78 5.77
C GLN A 96 -29.11 0.19 7.16
N ASP A 97 -28.01 -0.55 7.33
CA ASP A 97 -27.56 -1.04 8.65
C ASP A 97 -26.84 0.07 9.43
N ARG A 98 -27.60 0.74 10.28
CA ARG A 98 -27.11 1.87 11.11
C ARG A 98 -26.15 1.43 12.21
N THR A 99 -25.98 0.13 12.43
CA THR A 99 -25.03 -0.38 13.44
C THR A 99 -23.62 -0.47 12.91
N THR A 100 -23.42 -0.61 11.60
CA THR A 100 -22.12 -0.79 10.96
C THR A 100 -21.72 0.35 10.02
N CYS A 101 -22.68 0.98 9.31
CA CYS A 101 -22.38 2.00 8.31
C CYS A 101 -21.70 3.26 8.86
N VAL A 102 -21.80 3.51 10.17
CA VAL A 102 -21.19 4.68 10.83
C VAL A 102 -19.77 4.40 11.33
N ILE A 103 -19.31 3.14 11.29
CA ILE A 103 -18.01 2.71 11.85
C ILE A 103 -16.94 2.68 10.76
N PHE A 104 -17.31 2.28 9.55
CA PHE A 104 -16.39 2.05 8.45
C PHE A 104 -16.44 3.17 7.41
N GLY A 105 -15.28 3.45 6.80
CA GLY A 105 -15.15 4.46 5.76
C GLY A 105 -14.03 4.12 4.79
N ASP A 106 -13.85 5.01 3.82
CA ASP A 106 -12.82 4.90 2.80
C ASP A 106 -11.55 5.61 3.29
N GLY A 107 -10.40 4.98 3.08
CA GLY A 107 -9.13 5.57 3.46
C GLY A 107 -7.96 4.96 2.72
N CYS A 108 -6.89 5.73 2.54
CA CYS A 108 -5.66 5.27 1.93
C CYS A 108 -4.47 6.04 2.50
N GLY A 109 -3.41 5.31 2.87
CA GLY A 109 -2.14 5.89 3.27
C GLY A 109 -0.97 5.06 2.73
N ALA A 110 0.16 5.71 2.45
CA ALA A 110 1.36 5.06 1.95
C ALA A 110 2.60 5.52 2.70
N VAL A 111 3.56 4.62 2.88
CA VAL A 111 4.87 4.91 3.46
C VAL A 111 5.98 4.33 2.58
N LEU A 112 7.14 4.99 2.60
CA LEU A 112 8.37 4.51 1.97
C LEU A 112 9.28 3.94 3.06
N LEU A 113 9.77 2.72 2.85
CA LEU A 113 10.77 2.08 3.67
C LEU A 113 12.12 2.12 2.95
N GLU A 114 13.15 2.57 3.67
CA GLU A 114 14.53 2.68 3.20
C GLU A 114 15.49 2.21 4.29
N PRO A 115 16.72 1.76 3.93
CA PRO A 115 17.75 1.49 4.93
C PRO A 115 18.11 2.77 5.68
N ASN A 116 18.25 2.68 6.99
CA ASN A 116 18.73 3.77 7.84
C ASN A 116 19.57 3.20 8.99
N ASP A 117 20.79 3.70 9.15
CA ASP A 117 21.71 3.26 10.21
C ASP A 117 21.36 3.87 11.58
N GLU A 118 20.59 4.95 11.60
CA GLU A 118 20.23 5.68 12.82
C GLU A 118 18.86 5.27 13.40
N GLY A 119 18.10 4.45 12.68
CA GLY A 119 16.72 4.10 13.03
C GLY A 119 15.72 5.23 12.77
N LEU A 120 14.53 5.15 13.38
CA LEU A 120 13.49 6.17 13.28
C LEU A 120 13.79 7.35 14.19
#